data_d05e12e24cfee71923e51e74975c8a56
#
_entry.id   d05e12e24cfee71923e51e74975c8a56
#
_cell.length_a   1.000
_cell.length_b   1.000
_cell.length_c   1.000
_cell.angle_alpha   90.00
_cell.angle_beta   90.00
_cell.angle_gamma   90.00
#
_symmetry.space_group_name_H-M   'P 1'
#
loop_
_entity.id
_entity.type
_entity.pdbx_description
1 polymer ?
#
loop_
_entity_poly.entity_id
_entity_poly.type
_entity_poly.pdbx_seq_one_letter_code
_entity_poly.pdbx_strand_id
1 'polypeptide(L)'
;MENFEALCQRRRSIRKYTNRPVEQEKIDYMLRCALMSPSAKRTCPWEFIVTHDEAKLRPLTACRTYGSQMFATATAATIIALDPTLCDNTWMADGAIAAEHILLAAAEQGIGACWCHVYEREGAPELTHRLFGIPEDKIVLCAIALGYPDEERQNYDLTKLKYDKIHNETYHSDNGR
;
A
#
# COMPACT_ATOMS: atom_id res chain seq x y z
N MET A 1 -21.77 -1.89 12.26
CA MET A 1 -20.61 -1.29 11.58
C MET A 1 -19.42 -1.51 12.50
N GLU A 2 -18.34 -2.11 12.01
CA GLU A 2 -17.10 -2.28 12.77
C GLU A 2 -16.54 -0.88 13.12
N ASN A 3 -15.98 -0.70 14.31
CA ASN A 3 -15.36 0.57 14.64
C ASN A 3 -13.96 0.66 14.00
N PHE A 4 -13.43 1.86 13.86
CA PHE A 4 -12.16 2.10 13.17
C PHE A 4 -10.97 1.41 13.85
N GLU A 5 -10.96 1.35 15.19
CA GLU A 5 -9.91 0.66 15.95
C GLU A 5 -9.88 -0.83 15.64
N ALA A 6 -11.04 -1.50 15.59
CA ALA A 6 -11.12 -2.91 15.23
C ALA A 6 -10.66 -3.17 13.79
N LEU A 7 -10.95 -2.26 12.85
CA LEU A 7 -10.41 -2.32 11.49
C LEU A 7 -8.87 -2.23 11.49
N CYS A 8 -8.29 -1.29 12.24
CA CYS A 8 -6.84 -1.16 12.38
C CYS A 8 -6.19 -2.42 12.98
N GLN A 9 -6.82 -3.02 14.01
CA GLN A 9 -6.35 -4.27 14.62
C GLN A 9 -6.34 -5.43 13.62
N ARG A 10 -7.36 -5.53 12.78
CA ARG A 10 -7.54 -6.60 11.80
C ARG A 10 -6.69 -6.42 10.55
N ARG A 11 -6.42 -5.19 10.13
CA ARG A 11 -5.58 -4.93 8.96
C ARG A 11 -4.17 -5.51 9.17
N ARG A 12 -3.79 -6.46 8.34
CA ARG A 12 -2.46 -7.09 8.35
C ARG A 12 -1.89 -7.14 6.93
N SER A 13 -0.57 -7.16 6.82
CA SER A 13 0.09 -7.41 5.53
C SER A 13 -0.07 -8.88 5.16
N ILE A 14 -0.92 -9.17 4.18
CA ILE A 14 -1.18 -10.49 3.63
C ILE A 14 -0.30 -10.72 2.42
N ARG A 15 0.38 -11.85 2.36
CA ARG A 15 1.39 -12.16 1.34
C ARG A 15 1.15 -13.46 0.58
N LYS A 16 0.08 -14.17 0.93
CA LYS A 16 -0.40 -15.35 0.19
C LYS A 16 -1.87 -15.15 -0.14
N TYR A 17 -2.22 -15.43 -1.37
CA TYR A 17 -3.56 -15.21 -1.87
C TYR A 17 -4.06 -16.46 -2.59
N THR A 18 -5.38 -16.66 -2.52
CA THR A 18 -6.06 -17.67 -3.32
C THR A 18 -6.10 -17.22 -4.79
N ASN A 19 -6.49 -18.11 -5.69
CA ASN A 19 -6.67 -17.81 -7.11
C ASN A 19 -8.00 -17.08 -7.42
N ARG A 20 -8.84 -16.78 -6.40
CA ARG A 20 -10.09 -16.05 -6.59
C ARG A 20 -9.79 -14.61 -7.01
N PRO A 21 -10.31 -14.14 -8.16
CA PRO A 21 -10.15 -12.75 -8.58
C PRO A 21 -10.79 -11.77 -7.58
N VAL A 22 -10.19 -10.61 -7.41
CA VAL A 22 -10.81 -9.50 -6.70
C VAL A 22 -11.80 -8.82 -7.64
N GLU A 23 -13.03 -8.63 -7.21
CA GLU A 23 -14.10 -8.00 -7.99
C GLU A 23 -13.78 -6.52 -8.24
N GLN A 24 -14.08 -6.04 -9.45
CA GLN A 24 -13.80 -4.64 -9.84
C GLN A 24 -14.46 -3.63 -8.89
N GLU A 25 -15.66 -3.90 -8.42
CA GLU A 25 -16.39 -3.04 -7.48
C GLU A 25 -15.62 -2.81 -6.17
N LYS A 26 -14.92 -3.84 -5.68
CA LYS A 26 -14.06 -3.74 -4.49
C LYS A 26 -12.82 -2.89 -4.76
N ILE A 27 -12.21 -3.05 -5.93
CA ILE A 27 -11.10 -2.20 -6.37
C ILE A 27 -11.56 -0.74 -6.45
N ASP A 28 -12.69 -0.49 -7.10
CA ASP A 28 -13.24 0.86 -7.25
C ASP A 28 -13.55 1.50 -5.88
N TYR A 29 -14.01 0.71 -4.93
CA TYR A 29 -14.22 1.18 -3.55
C TYR A 29 -12.89 1.61 -2.91
N MET A 30 -11.86 0.77 -2.98
CA MET A 30 -10.53 1.09 -2.45
C MET A 30 -9.95 2.37 -3.07
N LEU A 31 -10.09 2.53 -4.39
CA LEU A 31 -9.62 3.71 -5.10
C LEU A 31 -10.39 4.97 -4.72
N ARG A 32 -11.73 4.88 -4.54
CA ARG A 32 -12.50 6.02 -4.03
C ARG A 32 -12.04 6.46 -2.64
N CYS A 33 -11.73 5.51 -1.75
CA CYS A 33 -11.15 5.82 -0.44
C CYS A 33 -9.79 6.53 -0.58
N ALA A 34 -8.92 6.06 -1.47
CA ALA A 34 -7.63 6.67 -1.74
C ALA A 34 -7.75 8.08 -2.32
N LEU A 35 -8.70 8.31 -3.25
CA LEU A 35 -8.96 9.62 -3.84
C LEU A 35 -9.47 10.66 -2.82
N MET A 36 -10.04 10.21 -1.71
CA MET A 36 -10.48 11.08 -0.60
C MET A 36 -9.38 11.38 0.42
N SER A 37 -8.16 10.88 0.20
CA SER A 37 -7.03 11.14 1.10
C SER A 37 -6.68 12.62 1.13
N PRO A 38 -6.25 13.16 2.28
CA PRO A 38 -5.70 14.51 2.32
C PRO A 38 -4.37 14.58 1.57
N SER A 39 -4.06 15.73 1.00
CA SER A 39 -2.77 16.05 0.41
C SER A 39 -2.35 17.47 0.72
N ALA A 40 -1.06 17.75 0.69
CA ALA A 40 -0.54 19.09 0.89
C ALA A 40 -1.15 20.04 -0.14
N LYS A 41 -1.71 21.18 0.32
CA LYS A 41 -2.35 22.20 -0.52
C LYS A 41 -3.44 21.64 -1.46
N ARG A 42 -3.96 20.43 -1.22
CA ARG A 42 -4.90 19.70 -2.09
C ARG A 42 -4.36 19.43 -3.50
N THR A 43 -3.07 19.21 -3.62
CA THR A 43 -2.43 18.98 -4.93
C THR A 43 -2.75 17.61 -5.52
N CYS A 44 -3.10 16.62 -4.68
CA CYS A 44 -3.47 15.26 -5.10
C CYS A 44 -2.46 14.67 -6.10
N PRO A 45 -1.17 14.54 -5.74
CA PRO A 45 -0.12 14.20 -6.68
C PRO A 45 -0.14 12.75 -7.15
N TRP A 46 -1.04 11.92 -6.64
CA TRP A 46 -1.13 10.48 -6.92
C TRP A 46 -1.90 10.17 -8.19
N GLU A 47 -1.41 9.16 -8.88
CA GLU A 47 -2.09 8.44 -9.96
C GLU A 47 -2.07 6.95 -9.61
N PHE A 48 -3.18 6.26 -9.90
CA PHE A 48 -3.34 4.85 -9.57
C PHE A 48 -3.44 4.03 -10.85
N ILE A 49 -2.55 3.04 -11.01
CA ILE A 49 -2.60 2.08 -12.10
C ILE A 49 -3.02 0.73 -11.51
N VAL A 50 -4.13 0.19 -11.99
CA VAL A 50 -4.64 -1.11 -11.55
C VAL A 50 -4.35 -2.17 -12.61
N THR A 51 -3.99 -3.36 -12.16
CA THR A 51 -3.82 -4.51 -13.03
C THR A 51 -4.38 -5.78 -12.42
N HIS A 52 -5.00 -6.62 -13.26
CA HIS A 52 -5.35 -8.01 -13.00
C HIS A 52 -4.58 -8.95 -13.94
N ASP A 53 -3.74 -8.38 -14.82
CA ASP A 53 -2.98 -9.14 -15.81
C ASP A 53 -1.82 -9.87 -15.15
N GLU A 54 -1.86 -11.18 -15.20
CA GLU A 54 -0.81 -12.05 -14.66
C GLU A 54 0.57 -11.75 -15.29
N ALA A 55 0.60 -11.40 -16.57
CA ALA A 55 1.84 -11.04 -17.26
C ALA A 55 2.48 -9.76 -16.70
N LYS A 56 1.70 -8.91 -16.04
CA LYS A 56 2.19 -7.72 -15.31
C LYS A 56 2.41 -7.97 -13.83
N LEU A 57 1.62 -8.83 -13.20
CA LEU A 57 1.74 -9.15 -11.77
C LEU A 57 3.00 -9.95 -11.46
N ARG A 58 3.29 -11.03 -12.21
CA ARG A 58 4.39 -11.94 -11.90
C ARG A 58 5.77 -11.27 -11.97
N PRO A 59 6.07 -10.40 -12.95
CA PRO A 59 7.35 -9.68 -12.95
C PRO A 59 7.57 -8.78 -11.74
N LEU A 60 6.52 -8.29 -11.06
CA LEU A 60 6.66 -7.48 -9.84
C LEU A 60 7.36 -8.24 -8.68
N THR A 61 7.44 -9.56 -8.74
CA THR A 61 8.25 -10.34 -7.79
C THR A 61 9.73 -9.96 -7.82
N ALA A 62 10.21 -9.38 -8.93
CA ALA A 62 11.58 -8.92 -9.09
C ALA A 62 11.83 -7.50 -8.54
N CYS A 63 10.80 -6.78 -8.08
CA CYS A 63 10.97 -5.43 -7.50
C CYS A 63 11.90 -5.43 -6.28
N ARG A 64 12.01 -6.56 -5.58
CA ARG A 64 12.89 -6.68 -4.42
C ARG A 64 13.38 -8.11 -4.26
N THR A 65 14.61 -8.27 -3.80
CA THR A 65 15.15 -9.59 -3.42
C THR A 65 14.29 -10.25 -2.34
N TYR A 66 13.80 -9.44 -1.38
CA TYR A 66 12.88 -9.88 -0.33
C TYR A 66 11.73 -8.89 -0.18
N GLY A 67 10.50 -9.38 -0.01
CA GLY A 67 9.33 -8.55 0.26
C GLY A 67 8.51 -8.15 -0.96
N SER A 68 8.69 -8.82 -2.11
CA SER A 68 7.83 -8.71 -3.31
C SER A 68 7.24 -10.05 -3.77
N GLN A 69 7.57 -11.16 -3.09
CA GLN A 69 7.13 -12.51 -3.45
C GLN A 69 5.61 -12.68 -3.44
N MET A 70 4.88 -11.81 -2.73
CA MET A 70 3.42 -11.84 -2.72
C MET A 70 2.79 -11.65 -4.10
N PHE A 71 3.48 -11.03 -5.06
CA PHE A 71 2.99 -10.90 -6.43
C PHE A 71 2.96 -12.23 -7.19
N ALA A 72 3.62 -13.29 -6.68
CA ALA A 72 3.53 -14.62 -7.25
C ALA A 72 2.11 -15.22 -7.16
N THR A 73 1.31 -14.83 -6.19
CA THR A 73 -0.06 -15.31 -5.99
C THR A 73 -1.12 -14.21 -6.03
N ALA A 74 -0.72 -12.93 -6.05
CA ALA A 74 -1.67 -11.82 -6.14
C ALA A 74 -2.54 -11.92 -7.40
N THR A 75 -3.82 -11.59 -7.26
CA THR A 75 -4.80 -11.58 -8.35
C THR A 75 -5.11 -10.18 -8.86
N ALA A 76 -4.63 -9.16 -8.14
CA ALA A 76 -4.65 -7.77 -8.58
C ALA A 76 -3.48 -7.01 -7.94
N ALA A 77 -3.15 -5.86 -8.50
CA ALA A 77 -2.27 -4.88 -7.88
C ALA A 77 -2.70 -3.46 -8.22
N THR A 78 -2.41 -2.55 -7.29
CA THR A 78 -2.47 -1.11 -7.54
C THR A 78 -1.06 -0.52 -7.41
N ILE A 79 -0.59 0.12 -8.48
CA ILE A 79 0.67 0.85 -8.51
C ILE A 79 0.36 2.31 -8.24
N ILE A 80 1.12 2.95 -7.34
CA ILE A 80 0.96 4.37 -7.01
C ILE A 80 2.12 5.12 -7.63
N ALA A 81 1.81 5.90 -8.65
CA ALA A 81 2.70 6.87 -9.28
C ALA A 81 2.36 8.27 -8.76
N LEU A 82 3.36 9.13 -8.67
CA LEU A 82 3.27 10.46 -8.10
C LEU A 82 3.86 11.49 -9.03
N ASP A 83 3.22 12.63 -9.14
CA ASP A 83 3.77 13.80 -9.80
C ASP A 83 4.52 14.68 -8.78
N PRO A 84 5.87 14.66 -8.78
CA PRO A 84 6.66 15.43 -7.82
C PRO A 84 6.60 16.95 -8.08
N THR A 85 6.09 17.39 -9.24
CA THR A 85 6.02 18.81 -9.60
C THR A 85 4.84 19.52 -8.97
N LEU A 86 3.80 18.78 -8.55
CA LEU A 86 2.57 19.34 -7.96
C LEU A 86 2.73 19.77 -6.51
N CYS A 87 3.71 19.22 -5.81
CA CYS A 87 3.96 19.55 -4.40
C CYS A 87 5.45 19.37 -4.09
N ASP A 88 6.06 20.33 -3.42
CA ASP A 88 7.49 20.35 -3.10
C ASP A 88 7.99 18.98 -2.57
N ASN A 89 8.25 18.86 -1.27
CA ASN A 89 8.79 17.62 -0.67
C ASN A 89 7.72 16.71 -0.03
N THR A 90 6.42 16.97 -0.25
CA THR A 90 5.33 16.24 0.43
C THR A 90 4.74 15.07 -0.36
N TRP A 91 5.08 14.94 -1.64
CA TRP A 91 4.52 13.91 -2.54
C TRP A 91 4.63 12.49 -1.96
N MET A 92 5.74 12.17 -1.29
CA MET A 92 5.93 10.86 -0.67
C MET A 92 4.95 10.62 0.48
N ALA A 93 4.76 11.63 1.35
CA ALA A 93 3.79 11.55 2.45
C ALA A 93 2.36 11.45 1.91
N ASP A 94 2.01 12.28 0.93
CA ASP A 94 0.69 12.27 0.30
C ASP A 94 0.39 10.91 -0.33
N GLY A 95 1.35 10.35 -1.08
CA GLY A 95 1.22 9.01 -1.66
C GLY A 95 1.12 7.89 -0.62
N ALA A 96 1.85 7.99 0.50
CA ALA A 96 1.79 7.02 1.58
C ALA A 96 0.42 7.05 2.31
N ILE A 97 -0.16 8.24 2.50
CA ILE A 97 -1.50 8.40 3.07
C ILE A 97 -2.54 7.75 2.15
N ALA A 98 -2.48 8.02 0.85
CA ALA A 98 -3.39 7.40 -0.12
C ALA A 98 -3.25 5.87 -0.15
N ALA A 99 -2.03 5.35 -0.06
CA ALA A 99 -1.79 3.92 0.04
C ALA A 99 -2.40 3.29 1.30
N GLU A 100 -2.30 3.95 2.46
CA GLU A 100 -2.91 3.42 3.69
C GLU A 100 -4.43 3.36 3.59
N HIS A 101 -5.08 4.32 2.91
CA HIS A 101 -6.51 4.25 2.62
C HIS A 101 -6.86 3.00 1.80
N ILE A 102 -6.04 2.63 0.80
CA ILE A 102 -6.23 1.38 0.05
C ILE A 102 -6.10 0.16 0.98
N LEU A 103 -5.09 0.14 1.85
CA LEU A 103 -4.84 -0.99 2.75
C LEU A 103 -5.98 -1.18 3.76
N LEU A 104 -6.52 -0.11 4.31
CA LEU A 104 -7.65 -0.13 5.24
C LEU A 104 -8.95 -0.53 4.53
N ALA A 105 -9.23 0.06 3.37
CA ALA A 105 -10.41 -0.27 2.57
C ALA A 105 -10.39 -1.71 2.06
N ALA A 106 -9.21 -2.26 1.72
CA ALA A 106 -9.06 -3.67 1.40
C ALA A 106 -9.41 -4.55 2.60
N ALA A 107 -8.84 -4.25 3.79
CA ALA A 107 -9.11 -4.99 5.00
C ALA A 107 -10.60 -4.95 5.38
N GLU A 108 -11.27 -3.79 5.24
CA GLU A 108 -12.70 -3.64 5.50
C GLU A 108 -13.54 -4.62 4.65
N GLN A 109 -13.15 -4.81 3.38
CA GLN A 109 -13.86 -5.69 2.44
C GLN A 109 -13.40 -7.16 2.50
N GLY A 110 -12.53 -7.54 3.46
CA GLY A 110 -11.99 -8.89 3.56
C GLY A 110 -10.97 -9.22 2.46
N ILE A 111 -10.42 -8.21 1.80
CA ILE A 111 -9.33 -8.36 0.82
C ILE A 111 -7.99 -8.24 1.55
N GLY A 112 -7.11 -9.19 1.27
CA GLY A 112 -5.72 -9.13 1.71
C GLY A 112 -4.93 -8.13 0.86
N ALA A 113 -4.11 -7.32 1.53
CA ALA A 113 -3.26 -6.34 0.86
C ALA A 113 -1.86 -6.33 1.46
N CYS A 114 -0.86 -6.02 0.64
CA CYS A 114 0.51 -5.82 1.10
C CYS A 114 1.23 -4.77 0.28
N TRP A 115 1.82 -3.80 0.96
CA TRP A 115 2.68 -2.78 0.38
C TRP A 115 4.02 -3.38 -0.07
N CYS A 116 4.45 -3.07 -1.28
CA CYS A 116 5.80 -3.26 -1.80
C CYS A 116 6.39 -1.90 -2.15
N HIS A 117 7.42 -1.49 -1.44
CA HIS A 117 8.09 -0.23 -1.73
C HIS A 117 8.90 -0.35 -3.01
N VAL A 118 8.72 0.59 -3.94
CA VAL A 118 9.38 0.64 -5.25
C VAL A 118 10.41 1.77 -5.31
N TYR A 119 10.06 2.96 -4.80
CA TYR A 119 10.91 4.14 -4.83
C TYR A 119 12.32 3.86 -4.25
N GLU A 120 13.36 4.33 -4.92
CA GLU A 120 14.77 4.14 -4.53
C GLU A 120 15.18 2.66 -4.32
N ARG A 121 14.50 1.69 -4.94
CA ARG A 121 14.92 0.30 -4.95
C ARG A 121 15.56 -0.03 -6.29
N GLU A 122 16.79 -0.56 -6.23
CA GLU A 122 17.57 -0.91 -7.43
C GLU A 122 16.74 -1.73 -8.43
N GLY A 123 16.59 -1.20 -9.64
CA GLY A 123 15.87 -1.82 -10.75
C GLY A 123 14.34 -1.84 -10.65
N ALA A 124 13.75 -1.52 -9.48
CA ALA A 124 12.30 -1.58 -9.29
C ALA A 124 11.53 -0.44 -9.97
N PRO A 125 11.97 0.83 -9.91
CA PRO A 125 11.35 1.90 -10.67
C PRO A 125 11.36 1.61 -12.18
N GLU A 126 12.51 1.24 -12.76
CA GLU A 126 12.68 0.96 -14.17
C GLU A 126 11.79 -0.20 -14.62
N LEU A 127 11.67 -1.24 -13.81
CA LEU A 127 10.78 -2.36 -14.05
C LEU A 127 9.32 -1.90 -14.10
N THR A 128 8.87 -1.12 -13.13
CA THR A 128 7.48 -0.66 -13.04
C THR A 128 7.14 0.34 -14.15
N HIS A 129 8.02 1.30 -14.45
CA HIS A 129 7.85 2.21 -15.57
C HIS A 129 7.64 1.44 -16.88
N ARG A 130 8.51 0.47 -17.18
CA ARG A 130 8.42 -0.35 -18.39
C ARG A 130 7.16 -1.22 -18.44
N LEU A 131 6.78 -1.87 -17.32
CA LEU A 131 5.62 -2.77 -17.27
C LEU A 131 4.30 -2.05 -17.47
N PHE A 132 4.19 -0.84 -16.94
CA PHE A 132 2.93 -0.11 -16.88
C PHE A 132 2.89 1.11 -17.82
N GLY A 133 3.97 1.40 -18.54
CA GLY A 133 4.04 2.56 -19.42
C GLY A 133 3.97 3.89 -18.67
N ILE A 134 4.48 3.92 -17.43
CA ILE A 134 4.48 5.13 -16.62
C ILE A 134 5.54 6.09 -17.16
N PRO A 135 5.23 7.38 -17.39
CA PRO A 135 6.19 8.38 -17.85
C PRO A 135 7.37 8.54 -16.87
N GLU A 136 8.56 8.84 -17.41
CA GLU A 136 9.79 8.96 -16.60
C GLU A 136 9.78 10.16 -15.62
N ASP A 137 8.95 11.17 -15.87
CA ASP A 137 8.75 12.32 -14.98
C ASP A 137 7.90 12.00 -13.74
N LYS A 138 7.27 10.83 -13.70
CA LYS A 138 6.52 10.35 -12.54
C LYS A 138 7.40 9.49 -11.63
N ILE A 139 7.12 9.54 -10.34
CA ILE A 139 7.80 8.71 -9.34
C ILE A 139 6.89 7.55 -8.94
N VAL A 140 7.33 6.31 -9.13
CA VAL A 140 6.61 5.15 -8.61
C VAL A 140 6.97 4.93 -7.15
N LEU A 141 6.04 5.21 -6.25
CA LEU A 141 6.26 5.07 -4.81
C LEU A 141 6.21 3.61 -4.37
N CYS A 142 5.15 2.91 -4.75
CA CYS A 142 4.92 1.54 -4.33
C CYS A 142 3.98 0.80 -5.28
N ALA A 143 3.96 -0.53 -5.13
CA ALA A 143 2.93 -1.41 -5.65
C ALA A 143 2.23 -2.11 -4.48
N ILE A 144 0.91 -2.15 -4.47
CA ILE A 144 0.11 -2.85 -3.46
C ILE A 144 -0.43 -4.13 -4.09
N ALA A 145 0.02 -5.28 -3.60
CA ALA A 145 -0.53 -6.58 -3.97
C ALA A 145 -1.89 -6.77 -3.31
N LEU A 146 -2.85 -7.31 -4.05
CA LEU A 146 -4.23 -7.51 -3.64
C LEU A 146 -4.70 -8.94 -3.99
N GLY A 147 -5.55 -9.50 -3.13
CA GLY A 147 -6.15 -10.81 -3.35
C GLY A 147 -6.93 -11.31 -2.14
N TYR A 148 -7.69 -12.37 -2.30
CA TYR A 148 -8.31 -13.03 -1.15
C TYR A 148 -7.26 -13.79 -0.35
N PRO A 149 -7.19 -13.58 0.99
CA PRO A 149 -6.16 -14.19 1.83
C PRO A 149 -6.16 -15.73 1.72
N ASP A 150 -4.96 -16.31 1.58
CA ASP A 150 -4.68 -17.75 1.72
C ASP A 150 -3.69 -17.98 2.88
N GLU A 151 -3.76 -17.12 3.87
CA GLU A 151 -3.05 -17.21 5.13
C GLU A 151 -3.84 -16.52 6.23
N GLU A 152 -3.71 -17.00 7.45
CA GLU A 152 -4.29 -16.34 8.62
C GLU A 152 -3.24 -15.48 9.32
N ARG A 153 -3.65 -14.29 9.73
CA ARG A 153 -2.85 -13.38 10.57
C ARG A 153 -3.66 -12.97 11.77
N GLN A 154 -3.09 -13.18 12.95
CA GLN A 154 -3.72 -12.72 14.18
C GLN A 154 -3.86 -11.18 14.18
N ASN A 155 -4.95 -10.68 14.73
CA ASN A 155 -5.13 -9.25 14.97
C ASN A 155 -4.01 -8.69 15.84
N TYR A 156 -3.78 -7.37 15.76
CA TYR A 156 -2.88 -6.73 16.70
C TYR A 156 -3.40 -6.87 18.14
N ASP A 157 -2.51 -7.27 19.04
CA ASP A 157 -2.76 -7.32 20.47
C ASP A 157 -2.49 -5.93 21.07
N LEU A 158 -3.54 -5.28 21.54
CA LEU A 158 -3.44 -3.93 22.11
C LEU A 158 -2.47 -3.87 23.28
N THR A 159 -2.30 -4.96 24.03
CA THR A 159 -1.38 -4.99 25.19
C THR A 159 0.10 -5.00 24.78
N LYS A 160 0.38 -5.30 23.49
CA LYS A 160 1.75 -5.36 22.93
C LYS A 160 2.10 -4.16 22.04
N LEU A 161 1.24 -3.16 21.99
CA LEU A 161 1.55 -1.92 21.28
C LEU A 161 2.69 -1.18 21.99
N LYS A 162 3.49 -0.47 21.20
CA LYS A 162 4.65 0.26 21.71
C LYS A 162 4.23 1.62 22.28
N TYR A 163 3.52 1.60 23.40
CA TYR A 163 3.06 2.81 24.10
C TYR A 163 4.21 3.71 24.57
N ASP A 164 5.42 3.13 24.73
CA ASP A 164 6.65 3.85 25.02
C ASP A 164 7.07 4.83 23.90
N LYS A 165 6.44 4.74 22.72
CA LYS A 165 6.65 5.70 21.62
C LYS A 165 5.71 6.91 21.69
N ILE A 166 4.85 6.97 22.70
CA ILE A 166 3.94 8.10 22.90
C ILE A 166 4.56 9.02 23.96
N HIS A 167 4.82 10.26 23.55
CA HIS A 167 5.36 11.30 24.42
C HIS A 167 4.28 12.39 24.60
N ASN A 168 4.06 12.83 25.84
CA ASN A 168 3.15 13.91 26.15
C ASN A 168 3.93 15.21 26.27
N GLU A 169 3.48 16.27 25.58
CA GLU A 169 4.02 17.63 25.56
C GLU A 169 5.46 17.73 25.04
N THR A 170 6.40 16.93 25.54
CA THR A 170 7.81 16.97 25.17
C THR A 170 8.33 15.58 24.82
N TYR A 171 9.34 15.52 23.93
CA TYR A 171 10.03 14.27 23.62
C TYR A 171 10.96 13.88 24.80
N HIS A 172 10.86 12.62 25.23
CA HIS A 172 11.75 12.04 26.25
C HIS A 172 12.63 10.97 25.60
N SER A 173 13.96 11.16 25.64
CA SER A 173 14.94 10.20 25.08
C SER A 173 15.12 8.95 25.96
N ASP A 174 14.72 8.99 27.23
CA ASP A 174 14.97 7.95 28.25
C ASP A 174 13.79 7.00 28.43
N ASN A 175 13.18 6.51 27.36
CA ASN A 175 12.32 5.32 27.47
C ASN A 175 13.22 4.09 27.43
N GLY A 176 13.80 3.76 28.59
CA GLY A 176 14.80 2.75 28.87
C GLY A 176 14.92 1.61 27.84
N ARG A 177 16.06 1.52 27.21
CA ARG A 177 16.54 0.30 26.58
C ARG A 177 17.22 -0.57 27.61
#